data_d3b5155f0f6e5095c85a914c85d950f5
#
_entry.id   d3b5155f0f6e5095c85a914c85d950f5
#
_cell.length_a   1.000
_cell.length_b   1.000
_cell.length_c   1.000
_cell.angle_alpha   90.00
_cell.angle_beta   90.00
_cell.angle_gamma   90.00
#
_symmetry.space_group_name_H-M   'P 1'
#
loop_
_entity.id
_entity.type
_entity.pdbx_description
1 polymer ?
#
loop_
_entity_poly.entity_id
_entity_poly.type
_entity_poly.pdbx_seq_one_letter_code
_entity_poly.pdbx_strand_id
1 'polypeptide(L)'
;QDDMHLVIRMNYGDNPWFTKTPLEQERDHDYRNLPRAMYEHIWEGKHLDTVQDSIIEPDWFDAAIDAHTKLGWKPEGAIIAAHDPSDEGGDSKGYALRHGNVVLDVSEKVTGDANEGMDWALAKALQAQADHFTWDCDGLGISLKRQLYTALAGKKMEYHLFKGSESPYDPELPYTLGGLQKAKTNKETFFNKRAQMWWKLRDRFEATYRAVSKGQYINPEEL
;
A
#
# COMPACT_ATOMS: atom_id res chain seq x y z
N GLN A 1 -17.66 22.55 -31.39
CA GLN A 1 -17.00 22.99 -32.63
C GLN A 1 -17.74 24.23 -33.10
N ASP A 2 -17.11 25.34 -33.19
CA ASP A 2 -17.64 26.54 -33.85
C ASP A 2 -16.93 26.72 -35.19
N ASP A 3 -17.45 27.58 -36.04
CA ASP A 3 -16.94 27.78 -37.42
C ASP A 3 -15.54 28.44 -37.49
N MET A 4 -14.96 28.78 -36.34
CA MET A 4 -13.65 29.42 -36.22
C MET A 4 -12.54 28.55 -35.64
N HIS A 5 -12.87 27.34 -35.15
CA HIS A 5 -11.91 26.45 -34.48
C HIS A 5 -11.93 25.06 -35.10
N LEU A 6 -10.79 24.64 -35.67
CA LEU A 6 -10.55 23.26 -36.11
C LEU A 6 -9.74 22.52 -35.05
N VAL A 7 -10.35 21.54 -34.40
CA VAL A 7 -9.66 20.67 -33.45
C VAL A 7 -9.29 19.37 -34.13
N ILE A 8 -8.00 19.13 -34.32
CA ILE A 8 -7.47 17.89 -34.90
C ILE A 8 -6.84 17.08 -33.78
N ARG A 9 -7.35 15.88 -33.55
CA ARG A 9 -6.70 14.91 -32.65
C ARG A 9 -5.65 14.14 -33.43
N MET A 10 -4.39 14.23 -33.02
CA MET A 10 -3.26 13.50 -33.60
C MET A 10 -2.54 12.72 -32.51
N ASN A 11 -2.15 11.49 -32.81
CA ASN A 11 -1.37 10.64 -31.91
C ASN A 11 -0.21 9.99 -32.68
N TYR A 12 0.71 9.31 -31.97
CA TYR A 12 1.83 8.60 -32.61
C TYR A 12 1.37 7.60 -33.67
N GLY A 13 0.19 6.98 -33.52
CA GLY A 13 -0.40 6.06 -34.49
C GLY A 13 -0.77 6.71 -35.82
N ASP A 14 -0.92 8.03 -35.85
CA ASP A 14 -1.19 8.79 -37.07
C ASP A 14 0.11 9.16 -37.82
N ASN A 15 1.27 8.90 -37.23
CA ASN A 15 2.57 9.17 -37.84
C ASN A 15 3.10 7.94 -38.58
N PRO A 16 3.13 7.92 -39.93
CA PRO A 16 3.55 6.76 -40.72
C PRO A 16 5.04 6.40 -40.56
N TRP A 17 5.82 7.28 -39.98
CA TRP A 17 7.25 7.02 -39.70
C TRP A 17 7.52 6.58 -38.26
N PHE A 18 6.53 6.53 -37.40
CA PHE A 18 6.71 6.20 -36.00
C PHE A 18 7.46 4.87 -35.79
N THR A 19 7.04 3.82 -36.51
CA THR A 19 7.65 2.48 -36.47
C THR A 19 9.07 2.39 -37.05
N LYS A 20 9.53 3.49 -37.69
CA LYS A 20 10.88 3.59 -38.27
C LYS A 20 11.82 4.41 -37.38
N THR A 21 11.38 4.78 -36.19
CA THR A 21 12.12 5.60 -35.25
C THR A 21 12.38 4.84 -33.94
N PRO A 22 13.40 5.21 -33.14
CA PRO A 22 13.61 4.65 -31.82
C PRO A 22 12.45 4.80 -30.83
N LEU A 23 11.52 5.73 -31.13
CA LEU A 23 10.34 5.99 -30.28
C LEU A 23 9.40 4.79 -30.14
N GLU A 24 9.35 3.89 -31.13
CA GLU A 24 8.58 2.65 -30.99
C GLU A 24 9.13 1.76 -29.86
N GLN A 25 10.45 1.63 -29.78
CA GLN A 25 11.11 0.85 -28.73
C GLN A 25 10.92 1.51 -27.36
N GLU A 26 11.00 2.83 -27.30
CA GLU A 26 10.76 3.62 -26.09
C GLU A 26 9.32 3.46 -25.61
N ARG A 27 8.33 3.57 -26.51
CA ARG A 27 6.93 3.32 -26.20
C ARG A 27 6.72 1.90 -25.65
N ASP A 28 7.33 0.89 -26.27
CA ASP A 28 7.18 -0.50 -25.84
C ASP A 28 7.87 -0.76 -24.48
N HIS A 29 8.96 -0.06 -24.22
CA HIS A 29 9.59 -0.04 -22.92
C HIS A 29 8.67 0.61 -21.88
N ASP A 30 8.12 1.78 -22.18
CA ASP A 30 7.24 2.53 -21.28
C ASP A 30 5.92 1.79 -21.03
N TYR A 31 5.37 1.13 -22.03
CA TYR A 31 4.17 0.28 -21.86
C TYR A 31 4.38 -0.82 -20.81
N ARG A 32 5.60 -1.35 -20.72
CA ARG A 32 5.94 -2.43 -19.79
C ARG A 32 6.33 -1.93 -18.40
N ASN A 33 6.85 -0.72 -18.31
CA ASN A 33 7.52 -0.24 -17.09
C ASN A 33 6.84 0.96 -16.42
N LEU A 34 6.04 1.75 -17.14
CA LEU A 34 5.32 2.87 -16.55
C LEU A 34 3.95 2.44 -16.00
N PRO A 35 3.45 3.13 -14.96
CA PRO A 35 2.06 3.08 -14.58
C PRO A 35 1.16 3.40 -15.78
N ARG A 36 0.02 2.71 -15.89
CA ARG A 36 -0.88 2.85 -17.05
C ARG A 36 -1.29 4.29 -17.31
N ALA A 37 -1.66 5.02 -16.26
CA ALA A 37 -2.08 6.42 -16.38
C ALA A 37 -0.97 7.31 -16.95
N MET A 38 0.28 7.08 -16.53
CA MET A 38 1.45 7.81 -17.03
C MET A 38 1.73 7.45 -18.50
N TYR A 39 1.67 6.16 -18.87
CA TYR A 39 1.79 5.73 -20.27
C TYR A 39 0.72 6.39 -21.15
N GLU A 40 -0.55 6.32 -20.71
CA GLU A 40 -1.66 6.92 -21.45
C GLU A 40 -1.56 8.45 -21.55
N HIS A 41 -0.99 9.11 -20.55
CA HIS A 41 -0.71 10.54 -20.60
C HIS A 41 0.37 10.87 -21.63
N ILE A 42 1.50 10.18 -21.60
CA ILE A 42 2.66 10.43 -22.48
C ILE A 42 2.35 10.05 -23.93
N TRP A 43 1.79 8.85 -24.12
CA TRP A 43 1.65 8.25 -25.45
C TRP A 43 0.26 8.43 -26.07
N GLU A 44 -0.80 8.46 -25.27
CA GLU A 44 -2.18 8.56 -25.76
C GLU A 44 -2.77 9.97 -25.60
N GLY A 45 -2.04 10.90 -24.99
CA GLY A 45 -2.49 12.29 -24.78
C GLY A 45 -3.71 12.40 -23.86
N LYS A 46 -3.92 11.41 -22.96
CA LYS A 46 -4.98 11.48 -21.96
C LYS A 46 -4.59 12.45 -20.84
N HIS A 47 -5.58 13.08 -20.24
CA HIS A 47 -5.34 13.83 -19.02
C HIS A 47 -4.84 12.89 -17.92
N LEU A 48 -3.87 13.36 -17.14
CA LEU A 48 -3.39 12.65 -15.98
C LEU A 48 -4.35 12.95 -14.83
N ASP A 49 -5.34 12.08 -14.65
CA ASP A 49 -6.30 12.17 -13.53
C ASP A 49 -5.73 11.59 -12.22
N THR A 50 -4.44 11.21 -12.21
CA THR A 50 -3.77 10.77 -11.00
C THR A 50 -3.54 11.96 -10.08
N VAL A 51 -3.85 11.78 -8.80
CA VAL A 51 -3.43 12.73 -7.76
C VAL A 51 -1.91 12.79 -7.83
N GLN A 52 -1.39 13.95 -8.26
CA GLN A 52 0.04 14.20 -8.28
C GLN A 52 0.57 13.87 -6.88
N ASP A 53 1.59 13.02 -6.79
CA ASP A 53 2.18 12.54 -5.52
C ASP A 53 1.39 11.42 -4.78
N SER A 54 0.51 10.66 -5.43
CA SER A 54 -0.07 9.47 -4.83
C SER A 54 1.02 8.42 -4.54
N ILE A 55 1.07 7.94 -3.30
CA ILE A 55 2.01 6.87 -2.91
C ILE A 55 1.61 5.54 -3.55
N ILE A 56 0.31 5.27 -3.68
CA ILE A 56 -0.25 4.07 -4.29
C ILE A 56 -1.13 4.51 -5.45
N GLU A 57 -0.80 4.06 -6.65
CA GLU A 57 -1.57 4.36 -7.85
C GLU A 57 -2.94 3.66 -7.81
N PRO A 58 -4.01 4.31 -8.31
CA PRO A 58 -5.34 3.70 -8.33
C PRO A 58 -5.38 2.33 -9.02
N ASP A 59 -4.70 2.17 -10.15
CA ASP A 59 -4.62 0.89 -10.88
C ASP A 59 -3.96 -0.23 -10.04
N TRP A 60 -3.03 0.12 -9.15
CA TRP A 60 -2.40 -0.85 -8.28
C TRP A 60 -3.35 -1.31 -7.19
N PHE A 61 -4.13 -0.36 -6.64
CA PHE A 61 -5.17 -0.67 -5.68
C PHE A 61 -6.25 -1.58 -6.28
N ASP A 62 -6.74 -1.24 -7.46
CA ASP A 62 -7.75 -2.04 -8.17
C ASP A 62 -7.27 -3.45 -8.50
N ALA A 63 -5.99 -3.58 -8.88
CA ALA A 63 -5.39 -4.88 -9.12
C ALA A 63 -5.31 -5.74 -7.85
N ALA A 64 -5.08 -5.11 -6.70
CA ALA A 64 -4.96 -5.78 -5.41
C ALA A 64 -6.29 -6.33 -4.87
N ILE A 65 -7.43 -5.78 -5.31
CA ILE A 65 -8.74 -6.32 -4.93
C ILE A 65 -8.87 -7.75 -5.40
N ASP A 66 -9.07 -8.68 -4.45
CA ASP A 66 -9.17 -10.12 -4.69
C ASP A 66 -7.97 -10.73 -5.47
N ALA A 67 -6.80 -10.12 -5.35
CA ALA A 67 -5.60 -10.57 -6.07
C ALA A 67 -5.25 -12.02 -5.77
N HIS A 68 -5.40 -12.48 -4.52
CA HIS A 68 -5.16 -13.85 -4.12
C HIS A 68 -6.04 -14.84 -4.90
N THR A 69 -7.31 -14.51 -5.14
CA THR A 69 -8.23 -15.32 -5.95
C THR A 69 -7.82 -15.32 -7.42
N LYS A 70 -7.47 -14.14 -7.97
CA LYS A 70 -7.01 -13.99 -9.36
C LYS A 70 -5.73 -14.78 -9.63
N LEU A 71 -4.83 -14.86 -8.65
CA LEU A 71 -3.55 -15.55 -8.72
C LEU A 71 -3.61 -17.02 -8.25
N GLY A 72 -4.78 -17.48 -7.78
CA GLY A 72 -4.97 -18.86 -7.31
C GLY A 72 -4.28 -19.19 -5.97
N TRP A 73 -4.04 -18.18 -5.12
CA TRP A 73 -3.41 -18.36 -3.82
C TRP A 73 -4.43 -18.47 -2.70
N LYS A 74 -4.03 -19.15 -1.64
CA LYS A 74 -4.79 -19.20 -0.39
C LYS A 74 -4.11 -18.32 0.65
N PRO A 75 -4.87 -17.68 1.54
CA PRO A 75 -4.30 -17.03 2.71
C PRO A 75 -3.52 -18.05 3.56
N GLU A 76 -2.25 -17.77 3.82
CA GLU A 76 -1.37 -18.64 4.61
C GLU A 76 -0.48 -17.81 5.54
N GLY A 77 -0.03 -18.40 6.67
CA GLY A 77 0.83 -17.74 7.65
C GLY A 77 0.05 -17.17 8.83
N ALA A 78 0.64 -16.20 9.53
CA ALA A 78 0.05 -15.62 10.74
C ALA A 78 -1.17 -14.74 10.43
N ILE A 79 -2.16 -14.78 11.32
CA ILE A 79 -3.30 -13.87 11.33
C ILE A 79 -2.92 -12.67 12.21
N ILE A 80 -2.87 -11.49 11.63
CA ILE A 80 -2.43 -10.27 12.29
C ILE A 80 -3.52 -9.22 12.25
N ALA A 81 -3.88 -8.71 13.42
CA ALA A 81 -4.77 -7.58 13.57
C ALA A 81 -3.97 -6.30 13.89
N ALA A 82 -4.39 -5.19 13.31
CA ALA A 82 -3.80 -3.88 13.53
C ALA A 82 -4.88 -2.86 13.90
N HIS A 83 -4.53 -1.92 14.79
CA HIS A 83 -5.44 -0.86 15.23
C HIS A 83 -4.74 0.50 15.20
N ASP A 84 -5.43 1.47 14.63
CA ASP A 84 -5.06 2.88 14.66
C ASP A 84 -6.02 3.60 15.61
N PRO A 85 -5.59 3.94 16.84
CA PRO A 85 -6.46 4.54 17.83
C PRO A 85 -6.66 6.04 17.58
N SER A 86 -7.89 6.49 17.71
CA SER A 86 -8.23 7.91 17.84
C SER A 86 -9.16 8.12 19.05
N ASP A 87 -9.23 9.34 19.54
CA ASP A 87 -10.16 9.72 20.61
C ASP A 87 -11.50 10.21 20.03
N GLU A 88 -12.37 10.73 20.89
CA GLU A 88 -13.56 11.45 20.46
C GLU A 88 -13.19 12.62 19.52
N GLY A 89 -13.92 12.75 18.42
CA GLY A 89 -13.65 13.80 17.44
C GLY A 89 -14.00 13.40 16.02
N GLY A 90 -13.38 14.09 15.04
CA GLY A 90 -13.63 13.85 13.61
C GLY A 90 -12.88 12.67 13.00
N ASP A 91 -11.85 12.16 13.68
CA ASP A 91 -11.04 11.06 13.19
C ASP A 91 -11.62 9.71 13.60
N SER A 92 -11.75 8.79 12.65
CA SER A 92 -12.19 7.44 12.93
C SER A 92 -11.05 6.57 13.48
N LYS A 93 -11.43 5.57 14.27
CA LYS A 93 -10.56 4.51 14.76
C LYS A 93 -10.44 3.44 13.69
N GLY A 94 -9.20 3.16 13.26
CA GLY A 94 -8.95 2.18 12.21
C GLY A 94 -8.72 0.76 12.73
N TYR A 95 -9.17 -0.23 11.97
CA TYR A 95 -8.87 -1.65 12.18
C TYR A 95 -8.56 -2.32 10.86
N ALA A 96 -7.52 -3.15 10.86
CA ALA A 96 -7.20 -4.01 9.73
C ALA A 96 -6.88 -5.43 10.21
N LEU A 97 -7.29 -6.43 9.44
CA LEU A 97 -6.97 -7.85 9.66
C LEU A 97 -6.36 -8.42 8.40
N ARG A 98 -5.26 -9.13 8.53
CA ARG A 98 -4.66 -9.89 7.42
C ARG A 98 -4.33 -11.32 7.84
N HIS A 99 -4.36 -12.23 6.88
CA HIS A 99 -3.84 -13.59 7.01
C HIS A 99 -2.70 -13.77 6.01
N GLY A 100 -1.48 -13.83 6.50
CA GLY A 100 -0.30 -13.71 5.67
C GLY A 100 -0.32 -12.39 4.87
N ASN A 101 -0.30 -12.47 3.56
CA ASN A 101 -0.31 -11.31 2.66
C ASN A 101 -1.71 -10.89 2.21
N VAL A 102 -2.76 -11.59 2.63
CA VAL A 102 -4.14 -11.29 2.24
C VAL A 102 -4.83 -10.46 3.31
N VAL A 103 -5.26 -9.26 2.96
CA VAL A 103 -6.09 -8.42 3.83
C VAL A 103 -7.51 -8.96 3.81
N LEU A 104 -8.04 -9.32 4.98
CA LEU A 104 -9.35 -9.93 5.16
C LEU A 104 -10.43 -8.93 5.58
N ASP A 105 -10.04 -7.92 6.34
CA ASP A 105 -10.97 -6.89 6.85
C ASP A 105 -10.23 -5.57 7.01
N VAL A 106 -10.88 -4.49 6.57
CA VAL A 106 -10.53 -3.12 6.89
C VAL A 106 -11.82 -2.43 7.31
N SER A 107 -11.85 -1.93 8.53
CA SER A 107 -13.05 -1.30 9.07
C SER A 107 -12.71 -0.14 9.99
N GLU A 108 -13.69 0.72 10.18
CA GLU A 108 -13.55 1.90 11.02
C GLU A 108 -14.67 1.99 12.06
N LYS A 109 -14.40 2.70 13.15
CA LYS A 109 -15.37 3.06 14.19
C LYS A 109 -15.27 4.56 14.44
N VAL A 110 -16.33 5.29 14.14
CA VAL A 110 -16.38 6.76 14.26
C VAL A 110 -16.71 7.20 15.67
N THR A 111 -17.49 6.40 16.42
CA THR A 111 -18.03 6.78 17.75
C THR A 111 -17.15 6.25 18.90
N GLY A 112 -17.34 6.85 20.07
CA GLY A 112 -16.69 6.45 21.31
C GLY A 112 -15.29 7.01 21.50
N ASP A 113 -14.76 6.85 22.70
CA ASP A 113 -13.42 7.26 23.07
C ASP A 113 -12.33 6.25 22.61
N ALA A 114 -11.08 6.55 22.91
CA ALA A 114 -9.95 5.70 22.55
C ALA A 114 -10.00 4.31 23.24
N ASN A 115 -10.53 4.23 24.48
CA ASN A 115 -10.65 2.95 25.20
C ASN A 115 -11.72 2.07 24.56
N GLU A 116 -12.88 2.64 24.21
CA GLU A 116 -13.94 1.92 23.48
C GLU A 116 -13.45 1.47 22.09
N GLY A 117 -12.60 2.27 21.45
CA GLY A 117 -11.93 1.90 20.20
C GLY A 117 -11.01 0.68 20.36
N MET A 118 -10.19 0.66 21.42
CA MET A 118 -9.32 -0.47 21.74
C MET A 118 -10.12 -1.74 22.05
N ASP A 119 -11.19 -1.63 22.87
CA ASP A 119 -12.05 -2.77 23.18
C ASP A 119 -12.72 -3.35 21.92
N TRP A 120 -13.20 -2.49 21.03
CA TRP A 120 -13.76 -2.90 19.74
C TRP A 120 -12.73 -3.63 18.87
N ALA A 121 -11.51 -3.09 18.73
CA ALA A 121 -10.47 -3.69 17.92
C ALA A 121 -10.02 -5.05 18.49
N LEU A 122 -9.86 -5.13 19.82
CA LEU A 122 -9.50 -6.38 20.50
C LEU A 122 -10.59 -7.44 20.37
N ALA A 123 -11.88 -7.06 20.49
CA ALA A 123 -12.99 -8.00 20.30
C ALA A 123 -12.96 -8.60 18.89
N LYS A 124 -12.74 -7.79 17.85
CA LYS A 124 -12.61 -8.25 16.46
C LYS A 124 -11.40 -9.18 16.29
N ALA A 125 -10.25 -8.81 16.83
CA ALA A 125 -9.03 -9.62 16.75
C ALA A 125 -9.19 -10.99 17.45
N LEU A 126 -9.81 -11.02 18.62
CA LEU A 126 -10.11 -12.26 19.35
C LEU A 126 -11.13 -13.13 18.60
N GLN A 127 -12.16 -12.54 18.03
CA GLN A 127 -13.14 -13.25 17.20
C GLN A 127 -12.50 -13.88 15.97
N ALA A 128 -11.57 -13.18 15.33
CA ALA A 128 -10.80 -13.65 14.20
C ALA A 128 -9.71 -14.67 14.58
N GLN A 129 -9.52 -14.95 15.86
CA GLN A 129 -8.44 -15.80 16.38
C GLN A 129 -7.05 -15.34 15.92
N ALA A 130 -6.82 -14.01 15.92
CA ALA A 130 -5.55 -13.44 15.50
C ALA A 130 -4.39 -13.97 16.37
N ASP A 131 -3.27 -14.28 15.71
CA ASP A 131 -2.04 -14.69 16.38
C ASP A 131 -1.33 -13.48 17.00
N HIS A 132 -1.40 -12.34 16.30
CA HIS A 132 -0.74 -11.10 16.71
C HIS A 132 -1.68 -9.92 16.65
N PHE A 133 -1.51 -9.00 17.60
CA PHE A 133 -2.17 -7.70 17.63
C PHE A 133 -1.13 -6.58 17.67
N THR A 134 -1.26 -5.59 16.81
CA THR A 134 -0.42 -4.40 16.82
C THR A 134 -1.28 -3.13 16.85
N TRP A 135 -0.78 -2.05 17.44
CA TRP A 135 -1.46 -0.76 17.39
C TRP A 135 -0.45 0.38 17.30
N ASP A 136 -0.87 1.51 16.73
CA ASP A 136 -0.05 2.72 16.76
C ASP A 136 0.06 3.20 18.20
N CYS A 137 1.28 3.17 18.71
CA CYS A 137 1.63 3.46 20.09
C CYS A 137 2.25 4.86 20.25
N ASP A 138 2.26 5.68 19.21
CA ASP A 138 2.64 7.07 19.31
C ASP A 138 1.51 7.90 19.95
N GLY A 139 1.86 8.97 20.66
CA GLY A 139 0.88 9.88 21.24
C GLY A 139 -0.15 9.17 22.13
N LEU A 140 -1.42 9.25 21.74
CA LEU A 140 -2.55 8.66 22.47
C LEU A 140 -2.43 7.15 22.70
N GLY A 141 -1.92 6.41 21.69
CA GLY A 141 -1.85 4.96 21.74
C GLY A 141 -1.03 4.39 22.88
N ILE A 142 -0.07 5.16 23.43
CA ILE A 142 0.72 4.72 24.58
C ILE A 142 -0.12 4.57 25.85
N SER A 143 -1.16 5.38 26.04
CA SER A 143 -2.06 5.34 27.18
C SER A 143 -2.90 4.06 27.26
N LEU A 144 -3.16 3.42 26.09
CA LEU A 144 -3.97 2.21 25.96
C LEU A 144 -3.24 0.92 26.33
N LYS A 145 -1.94 1.01 26.57
CA LYS A 145 -1.06 -0.14 26.85
C LYS A 145 -1.54 -0.99 28.02
N ARG A 146 -1.98 -0.36 29.12
CA ARG A 146 -2.47 -1.07 30.30
C ARG A 146 -3.75 -1.84 30.00
N GLN A 147 -4.69 -1.23 29.28
CA GLN A 147 -5.97 -1.85 28.90
C GLN A 147 -5.71 -3.10 28.07
N LEU A 148 -4.87 -2.99 27.04
CA LEU A 148 -4.49 -4.10 26.17
C LEU A 148 -3.83 -5.23 26.97
N TYR A 149 -2.87 -4.96 27.85
CA TYR A 149 -2.22 -5.98 28.65
C TYR A 149 -3.19 -6.72 29.56
N THR A 150 -4.16 -6.00 30.13
CA THR A 150 -5.20 -6.60 30.96
C THR A 150 -6.13 -7.49 30.12
N ALA A 151 -6.55 -7.03 28.95
CA ALA A 151 -7.45 -7.77 28.06
C ALA A 151 -6.81 -9.04 27.48
N LEU A 152 -5.49 -9.03 27.24
CA LEU A 152 -4.76 -10.14 26.67
C LEU A 152 -4.11 -11.07 27.73
N ALA A 153 -4.23 -10.75 29.01
CA ALA A 153 -3.69 -11.60 30.06
C ALA A 153 -4.26 -13.04 29.97
N GLY A 154 -3.36 -14.02 29.84
CA GLY A 154 -3.73 -15.44 29.68
C GLY A 154 -4.28 -15.82 28.30
N LYS A 155 -4.27 -14.93 27.32
CA LYS A 155 -4.58 -15.23 25.92
C LYS A 155 -3.31 -15.68 25.18
N LYS A 156 -3.50 -16.42 24.08
CA LYS A 156 -2.38 -16.84 23.22
C LYS A 156 -1.91 -15.76 22.25
N MET A 157 -2.78 -14.76 22.00
CA MET A 157 -2.48 -13.68 21.05
C MET A 157 -1.31 -12.84 21.58
N GLU A 158 -0.27 -12.71 20.77
CA GLU A 158 0.86 -11.85 21.05
C GLU A 158 0.55 -10.40 20.67
N TYR A 159 1.23 -9.44 21.27
CA TYR A 159 1.03 -8.03 20.96
C TYR A 159 2.34 -7.31 20.70
N HIS A 160 2.29 -6.34 19.78
CA HIS A 160 3.45 -5.58 19.33
C HIS A 160 3.12 -4.09 19.29
N LEU A 161 4.02 -3.29 19.88
CA LEU A 161 3.91 -1.85 19.83
C LEU A 161 4.47 -1.35 18.49
N PHE A 162 3.68 -0.62 17.74
CA PHE A 162 4.15 0.11 16.59
C PHE A 162 4.37 1.57 17.00
N LYS A 163 5.57 2.08 16.79
CA LYS A 163 5.92 3.49 16.98
C LYS A 163 6.47 4.04 15.67
N GLY A 164 5.58 4.67 14.93
CA GLY A 164 5.89 5.18 13.61
C GLY A 164 6.94 6.29 13.59
N SER A 165 7.08 7.01 14.71
CA SER A 165 8.05 8.10 14.89
C SER A 165 9.49 7.64 15.08
N GLU A 166 9.72 6.37 15.44
CA GLU A 166 11.07 5.81 15.62
C GLU A 166 11.85 5.72 14.30
N SER A 167 13.17 5.52 14.43
CA SER A 167 14.05 5.25 13.27
C SER A 167 13.54 4.08 12.43
N PRO A 168 13.77 4.10 11.12
CA PRO A 168 13.43 2.98 10.25
C PRO A 168 13.96 1.64 10.77
N TYR A 169 13.28 0.55 10.44
CA TYR A 169 13.80 -0.79 10.67
C TYR A 169 15.09 -1.00 9.88
N ASP A 170 16.03 -1.73 10.48
CA ASP A 170 17.32 -2.07 9.86
C ASP A 170 17.98 -0.84 9.22
N PRO A 171 18.29 0.21 10.02
CA PRO A 171 18.64 1.52 9.50
C PRO A 171 19.85 1.51 8.58
N GLU A 172 20.81 0.61 8.80
CA GLU A 172 22.04 0.50 8.02
C GLU A 172 21.93 -0.43 6.79
N LEU A 173 20.83 -1.16 6.65
CA LEU A 173 20.61 -1.99 5.47
C LEU A 173 20.34 -1.13 4.25
N PRO A 174 20.92 -1.50 3.07
CA PRO A 174 20.63 -0.83 1.83
C PRO A 174 19.16 -0.97 1.45
N TYR A 175 18.52 0.12 1.10
CA TYR A 175 17.24 0.11 0.42
C TYR A 175 17.51 0.07 -1.09
N THR A 176 17.28 -1.07 -1.70
CA THR A 176 17.52 -1.26 -3.13
C THR A 176 16.28 -0.95 -3.93
N LEU A 177 16.23 0.25 -4.50
CA LEU A 177 15.52 0.47 -5.76
C LEU A 177 16.47 0.01 -6.86
N GLY A 178 16.16 -1.07 -7.56
CA GLY A 178 17.03 -1.67 -8.56
C GLY A 178 17.64 -0.65 -9.51
N GLY A 179 18.97 -0.51 -9.49
CA GLY A 179 19.71 0.40 -10.35
C GLY A 179 21.19 0.49 -10.00
N LEU A 180 21.99 1.01 -10.93
CA LEU A 180 23.45 1.14 -10.89
C LEU A 180 23.97 2.19 -9.88
N GLN A 181 23.11 2.88 -9.14
CA GLN A 181 23.53 3.84 -8.12
C GLN A 181 23.81 3.13 -6.80
N LYS A 182 24.79 3.64 -6.05
CA LYS A 182 25.06 3.18 -4.68
C LYS A 182 23.76 3.26 -3.88
N ALA A 183 23.26 2.11 -3.44
CA ALA A 183 22.03 2.03 -2.68
C ALA A 183 22.17 2.86 -1.40
N LYS A 184 21.18 3.74 -1.14
CA LYS A 184 21.07 4.44 0.14
C LYS A 184 20.61 3.44 1.20
N THR A 185 21.03 3.67 2.44
CA THR A 185 20.51 2.90 3.59
C THR A 185 19.06 3.27 3.88
N ASN A 186 18.37 2.43 4.68
CA ASN A 186 17.02 2.74 5.13
C ASN A 186 16.97 4.10 5.86
N LYS A 187 17.98 4.40 6.70
CA LYS A 187 18.09 5.66 7.43
C LYS A 187 18.31 6.87 6.50
N GLU A 188 19.00 6.70 5.40
CA GLU A 188 19.22 7.75 4.40
C GLU A 188 18.01 7.94 3.49
N THR A 189 17.14 6.94 3.39
CA THR A 189 15.98 6.93 2.50
C THR A 189 14.71 7.39 3.20
N PHE A 190 14.48 6.94 4.43
CA PHE A 190 13.23 7.16 5.15
C PHE A 190 13.43 8.05 6.36
N PHE A 191 12.56 9.02 6.52
CA PHE A 191 12.57 9.92 7.67
C PHE A 191 12.33 9.19 9.00
N ASN A 192 11.42 8.21 9.00
CA ASN A 192 11.05 7.43 10.17
C ASN A 192 10.46 6.06 9.75
N LYS A 193 10.11 5.24 10.74
CA LYS A 193 9.48 3.92 10.55
C LYS A 193 8.16 4.01 9.81
N ARG A 194 7.32 5.02 10.07
CA ARG A 194 6.04 5.22 9.39
C ARG A 194 6.24 5.43 7.89
N ALA A 195 7.17 6.29 7.50
CA ALA A 195 7.50 6.52 6.09
C ALA A 195 7.99 5.24 5.41
N GLN A 196 8.84 4.45 6.09
CA GLN A 196 9.31 3.17 5.57
C GLN A 196 8.16 2.17 5.38
N MET A 197 7.21 2.09 6.32
CA MET A 197 6.08 1.16 6.22
C MET A 197 5.11 1.54 5.10
N TRP A 198 4.84 2.83 4.90
CA TRP A 198 4.06 3.30 3.75
C TRP A 198 4.71 2.93 2.43
N TRP A 199 6.04 3.06 2.34
CA TRP A 199 6.77 2.71 1.13
C TRP A 199 6.78 1.20 0.87
N LYS A 200 6.94 0.39 1.93
CA LYS A 200 6.81 -1.07 1.82
C LYS A 200 5.41 -1.50 1.38
N LEU A 201 4.37 -0.82 1.86
CA LEU A 201 3.01 -1.08 1.42
C LEU A 201 2.85 -0.72 -0.07
N ARG A 202 3.37 0.42 -0.50
CA ARG A 202 3.43 0.82 -1.89
C ARG A 202 4.07 -0.26 -2.77
N ASP A 203 5.23 -0.75 -2.38
CA ASP A 203 5.98 -1.75 -3.15
C ASP A 203 5.19 -3.05 -3.31
N ARG A 204 4.43 -3.45 -2.27
CA ARG A 204 3.51 -4.59 -2.34
C ARG A 204 2.36 -4.38 -3.32
N PHE A 205 1.75 -3.20 -3.33
CA PHE A 205 0.71 -2.87 -4.30
C PHE A 205 1.25 -2.88 -5.74
N GLU A 206 2.43 -2.32 -5.96
CA GLU A 206 3.09 -2.35 -7.27
C GLU A 206 3.41 -3.78 -7.72
N ALA A 207 3.97 -4.62 -6.84
CA ALA A 207 4.25 -6.02 -7.11
C ALA A 207 2.97 -6.80 -7.45
N THR A 208 1.90 -6.59 -6.70
CA THR A 208 0.59 -7.19 -6.97
C THR A 208 0.04 -6.77 -8.32
N TYR A 209 0.13 -5.49 -8.68
CA TYR A 209 -0.27 -5.01 -10.01
C TYR A 209 0.52 -5.69 -11.11
N ARG A 210 1.83 -5.83 -10.97
CA ARG A 210 2.69 -6.53 -11.95
C ARG A 210 2.30 -8.00 -12.09
N ALA A 211 1.99 -8.68 -10.99
CA ALA A 211 1.55 -10.07 -11.03
C ALA A 211 0.19 -10.23 -11.71
N VAL A 212 -0.82 -9.44 -11.30
CA VAL A 212 -2.21 -9.56 -11.77
C VAL A 212 -2.38 -9.03 -13.19
N SER A 213 -1.82 -7.84 -13.49
CA SER A 213 -2.10 -7.13 -14.73
C SER A 213 -1.07 -7.36 -15.83
N LYS A 214 0.17 -7.75 -15.46
CA LYS A 214 1.27 -7.98 -16.41
C LYS A 214 1.67 -9.46 -16.51
N GLY A 215 1.10 -10.34 -15.69
CA GLY A 215 1.45 -11.75 -15.65
C GLY A 215 2.91 -12.02 -15.23
N GLN A 216 3.55 -11.10 -14.52
CA GLN A 216 4.91 -11.29 -14.03
C GLN A 216 4.89 -12.21 -12.80
N TYR A 217 5.83 -13.16 -12.76
CA TYR A 217 6.02 -13.91 -11.53
C TYR A 217 6.60 -13.00 -10.44
N ILE A 218 5.95 -12.98 -9.31
CA ILE A 218 6.41 -12.28 -8.10
C ILE A 218 6.40 -13.32 -6.96
N ASN A 219 7.41 -13.27 -6.10
CA ASN A 219 7.42 -14.11 -4.92
C ASN A 219 6.20 -13.76 -4.04
N PRO A 220 5.37 -14.74 -3.63
CA PRO A 220 4.22 -14.50 -2.77
C PRO A 220 4.51 -13.73 -1.48
N GLU A 221 5.74 -13.82 -0.96
CA GLU A 221 6.15 -13.08 0.24
C GLU A 221 6.37 -11.57 -0.01
N GLU A 222 6.45 -11.16 -1.27
CA GLU A 222 6.64 -9.76 -1.68
C GLU A 222 5.33 -9.04 -2.02
N LEU A 223 4.21 -9.75 -1.96
CA LEU A 223 2.87 -9.27 -2.31
C LEU A 223 2.06 -8.84 -1.10
#